data_7ad384eca2cb519fdcf2e0adf5b27afa
#
_entry.id   7ad384eca2cb519fdcf2e0adf5b27afa
#
_cell.length_a   1.000
_cell.length_b   1.000
_cell.length_c   1.000
_cell.angle_alpha   90.00
_cell.angle_beta   90.00
_cell.angle_gamma   90.00
#
_symmetry.space_group_name_H-M   'P 1'
#
loop_
_entity.id
_entity.type
_entity.pdbx_description
1 polymer ?
#
loop_
_entity_poly.entity_id
_entity_poly.type
_entity_poly.pdbx_seq_one_letter_code
_entity_poly.pdbx_strand_id
1 'polypeptide(L)' 'WERTHGACYAKKVKIGSNVWVGAGVHINPGVTIGDNTIIGSGSVVTKDIPANVIAAGVPCKVIRAITEEDKTGYRP' A
#
# COMPACT_ATOMS: atom_id res chain seq x y z
N TRP A 1 2.99 -16.81 7.55
CA TRP A 1 3.38 -16.59 7.26
C TRP A 1 4.28 -16.33 7.14
N GLU A 2 4.35 -16.37 6.98
CA GLU A 2 5.02 -16.20 6.94
C GLU A 2 5.61 -16.08 6.79
N ARG A 3 5.54 -16.24 6.70
CA ARG A 3 6.08 -16.36 6.52
C ARG A 3 6.55 -16.39 6.09
N THR A 4 6.32 -16.43 5.82
CA THR A 4 6.78 -16.54 5.48
C THR A 4 7.22 -16.42 4.84
N HIS A 5 7.23 -16.60 4.73
CA HIS A 5 7.59 -16.62 4.17
C HIS A 5 8.42 -16.41 3.64
N GLY A 6 8.28 -17.00 3.64
CA GLY A 6 9.44 -17.17 3.14
C GLY A 6 10.35 -16.15 3.00
N ALA A 7 10.34 -15.77 3.62
CA ALA A 7 11.06 -15.19 2.96
C ALA A 7 12.24 -14.55 3.39
N CYS A 8 13.05 -15.06 3.37
CA CYS A 8 14.34 -14.63 3.68
C CYS A 8 14.91 -13.84 2.58
N TYR A 9 14.29 -12.81 2.27
CA TYR A 9 14.73 -12.06 1.14
C TYR A 9 15.56 -10.88 1.54
N ALA A 10 16.43 -10.47 0.65
CA ALA A 10 17.32 -9.38 0.89
C ALA A 10 16.60 -8.06 1.04
N LYS A 11 15.48 -7.91 0.38
CA LYS A 11 14.75 -6.65 0.38
C LYS A 11 13.46 -6.80 1.16
N LYS A 12 13.17 -5.81 1.97
CA LYS A 12 11.96 -5.81 2.78
C LYS A 12 11.00 -4.75 2.31
N VAL A 13 9.71 -5.02 2.49
CA VAL A 13 8.67 -4.04 2.27
C VAL A 13 8.56 -3.19 3.54
N LYS A 14 8.51 -1.88 3.36
CA LYS A 14 8.31 -0.96 4.47
C LYS A 14 6.95 -0.33 4.33
N ILE A 15 6.15 -0.43 5.37
CA ILE A 15 4.80 0.11 5.36
C ILE A 15 4.67 1.07 6.53
N GLY A 16 4.24 2.29 6.24
CA GLY A 16 4.10 3.32 7.26
C GLY A 16 2.92 3.09 8.17
N SER A 17 2.59 4.10 8.97
CA SER A 17 1.49 4.04 9.93
C SER A 17 0.16 4.28 9.24
N ASN A 18 -0.89 3.63 9.76
CA ASN A 18 -2.26 3.84 9.29
C ASN A 18 -2.45 3.56 7.79
N VAL A 19 -1.77 2.56 7.28
CA VAL A 19 -1.92 2.16 5.89
C VAL A 19 -3.05 1.15 5.78
N TRP A 20 -3.96 1.37 4.85
CA TRP A 20 -5.07 0.48 4.58
C TRP A 20 -4.78 -0.26 3.29
N VAL A 21 -4.74 -1.58 3.38
CA VAL A 21 -4.40 -2.42 2.22
C VAL A 21 -5.58 -3.34 1.95
N GLY A 22 -6.13 -3.25 0.75
CA GLY A 22 -7.25 -4.09 0.36
C GLY A 22 -6.84 -5.54 0.19
N ALA A 23 -7.83 -6.39 -0.02
CA ALA A 23 -7.58 -7.82 -0.18
C ALA A 23 -6.83 -8.11 -1.46
N GLY A 24 -5.96 -9.11 -1.42
CA GLY A 24 -5.29 -9.57 -2.62
C GLY A 24 -4.23 -8.63 -3.17
N VAL A 25 -3.76 -7.68 -2.36
CA VAL A 25 -2.71 -6.77 -2.80
C VAL A 25 -1.36 -7.47 -2.75
N HIS A 26 -0.61 -7.31 -3.81
CA HIS A 26 0.75 -7.82 -3.88
C HIS A 26 1.73 -6.65 -3.84
N ILE A 27 2.70 -6.71 -2.95
CA ILE A 27 3.69 -5.66 -2.82
C ILE A 27 5.07 -6.24 -3.12
N ASN A 28 5.75 -5.68 -4.10
CA ASN A 28 7.06 -6.17 -4.48
C ASN A 28 8.10 -5.90 -3.41
N PRO A 29 9.14 -6.74 -3.32
CA PRO A 29 10.22 -6.51 -2.38
C PRO A 29 10.88 -5.15 -2.60
N GLY A 30 11.26 -4.51 -1.51
CA GLY A 30 11.97 -3.24 -1.57
C GLY A 30 11.09 -2.01 -1.70
N VAL A 31 9.77 -2.20 -1.81
CA VAL A 31 8.85 -1.08 -1.92
C VAL A 31 8.61 -0.45 -0.56
N THR A 32 8.48 0.87 -0.54
CA THR A 32 8.11 1.63 0.66
C THR A 32 6.76 2.29 0.42
N ILE A 33 5.84 2.10 1.37
CA ILE A 33 4.51 2.73 1.31
C ILE A 33 4.43 3.74 2.44
N GLY A 34 4.12 4.98 2.09
CA GLY A 34 4.07 6.07 3.06
C GLY A 34 2.90 5.98 4.01
N ASP A 35 2.92 6.83 5.04
CA ASP A 35 1.88 6.84 6.07
C ASP A 35 0.52 7.24 5.51
N ASN A 36 -0.54 6.73 6.12
CA ASN A 36 -1.93 7.10 5.80
C ASN A 36 -2.32 6.82 4.35
N THR A 37 -1.67 5.86 3.73
CA THR A 37 -1.93 5.51 2.33
C THR A 37 -3.01 4.44 2.25
N ILE A 38 -3.84 4.51 1.23
CA ILE A 38 -4.89 3.52 0.98
C ILE A 38 -4.55 2.81 -0.33
N ILE A 39 -4.44 1.48 -0.26
CA ILE A 39 -4.15 0.66 -1.44
C ILE A 39 -5.39 -0.16 -1.78
N GLY A 40 -5.91 0.01 -2.98
CA GLY A 40 -7.10 -0.70 -3.41
C GLY A 40 -6.88 -2.20 -3.57
N SER A 41 -7.97 -2.96 -3.42
CA SER A 41 -7.91 -4.43 -3.53
C SER A 41 -7.38 -4.87 -4.88
N GLY A 42 -6.62 -5.96 -4.87
CA GLY A 42 -6.11 -6.55 -6.10
C GLY A 42 -4.98 -5.79 -6.76
N SER A 43 -4.44 -4.77 -6.11
CA SER A 43 -3.36 -3.98 -6.68
C SER A 43 -2.02 -4.71 -6.63
N VAL A 44 -1.14 -4.39 -7.55
CA VAL A 44 0.23 -4.90 -7.54
C VAL A 44 1.15 -3.68 -7.43
N VAL A 45 1.76 -3.53 -6.26
CA VAL A 45 2.60 -2.38 -5.96
C VAL A 45 4.03 -2.69 -6.39
N THR A 46 4.49 -1.99 -7.42
CA THR A 46 5.81 -2.22 -8.00
C THR A 46 6.80 -1.10 -7.70
N LYS A 47 6.33 0.03 -7.21
CA LYS A 47 7.17 1.19 -6.89
C LYS A 47 6.73 1.78 -5.57
N ASP A 48 7.58 2.61 -4.99
CA ASP A 48 7.26 3.30 -3.75
C ASP A 48 6.01 4.14 -3.90
N ILE A 49 5.20 4.16 -2.85
CA ILE A 49 3.96 4.94 -2.82
C ILE A 49 4.12 6.02 -1.76
N PRO A 50 3.89 7.29 -2.10
CA PRO A 50 4.04 8.36 -1.12
C PRO A 50 2.95 8.33 -0.06
N ALA A 51 3.13 9.15 0.96
CA ALA A 51 2.16 9.24 2.06
C ALA A 51 0.91 10.00 1.63
N ASN A 52 -0.19 9.74 2.33
CA ASN A 52 -1.45 10.48 2.21
C ASN A 52 -2.04 10.44 0.81
N VAL A 53 -1.99 9.28 0.17
CA VAL A 53 -2.57 9.11 -1.17
C VAL A 53 -3.42 7.85 -1.22
N ILE A 54 -4.27 7.79 -2.24
CA ILE A 54 -5.00 6.58 -2.59
C ILE A 54 -4.37 6.06 -3.87
N ALA A 55 -4.00 4.78 -3.86
CA ALA A 55 -3.36 4.15 -5.00
C ALA A 55 -4.02 2.82 -5.29
N ALA A 56 -4.04 2.42 -6.55
CA ALA A 56 -4.65 1.15 -6.94
C ALA A 56 -4.22 0.76 -8.34
N GLY A 57 -4.50 -0.48 -8.70
CA GLY A 57 -4.31 -0.97 -10.06
C GLY A 57 -3.13 -1.91 -10.23
N VAL A 58 -2.97 -2.38 -11.44
CA VAL A 58 -1.88 -3.27 -11.83
C VAL A 58 -1.22 -2.67 -13.08
N PRO A 59 -0.07 -2.05 -12.95
CA PRO A 59 0.69 -1.76 -11.73
C PRO A 59 -0.02 -0.68 -10.91
N CYS A 60 0.18 -0.72 -9.60
CA CYS A 60 -0.45 0.22 -8.70
C CYS A 60 0.07 1.63 -8.94
N LYS A 61 -0.84 2.58 -9.05
CA LYS A 61 -0.49 3.97 -9.29
C LYS A 61 -1.30 4.85 -8.36
N VAL A 62 -0.73 6.00 -8.04
CA VAL A 62 -1.44 7.00 -7.24
C VAL A 62 -2.65 7.51 -8.02
N ILE A 63 -3.81 7.42 -7.41
CA ILE A 63 -5.04 7.91 -8.01
C ILE A 63 -5.24 9.37 -7.65
N ARG A 64 -5.12 9.68 -6.35
CA ARG A 64 -5.25 11.06 -5.87
C ARG A 64 -4.76 11.15 -4.44
N ALA A 65 -4.57 12.37 -3.98
CA ALA A 65 -4.23 12.61 -2.58
C ALA A 65 -5.47 12.45 -1.72
N ILE A 66 -5.24 12.09 -0.46
CA ILE A 66 -6.32 11.97 0.52
C ILE A 66 -6.66 13.37 1.03
N THR A 67 -7.95 13.72 1.03
CA THR A 67 -8.41 14.99 1.57
C THR A 67 -8.92 14.79 2.99
N GLU A 68 -9.23 15.90 3.67
CA GLU A 68 -9.83 15.82 4.99
C GLU A 68 -11.16 15.09 4.97
N GLU A 69 -11.90 15.28 3.91
CA GLU A 69 -13.18 14.60 3.75
C GLU A 69 -13.00 13.09 3.69
N ASP A 70 -11.98 12.63 2.98
CA ASP A 70 -11.66 11.21 2.92
C ASP A 70 -11.33 10.66 4.29
N LYS A 71 -10.57 11.42 5.08
CA LYS A 71 -10.16 10.98 6.41
C LYS A 71 -11.34 10.81 7.35
N THR A 72 -12.32 11.67 7.24
CA THR A 72 -13.47 11.64 8.16
C THR A 72 -14.58 10.73 7.68
N GLY A 73 -14.73 10.55 6.37
CA GLY A 73 -15.84 9.79 5.82
C GLY A 73 -15.50 8.38 5.37
N TYR A 74 -14.24 8.02 5.36
CA TYR A 74 -13.84 6.72 4.83
C TYR A 74 -14.29 5.58 5.69
N ARG A 75 -14.83 4.53 5.06
CA ARG A 75 -15.18 3.27 5.70
C ARG A 75 -14.56 2.14 4.89
N PRO A 76 -13.66 1.38 5.48
CA PRO A 76 -13.04 0.27 4.77
C PRO A 76 -14.00 -0.84 4.39
#